data_aa5dd9d4d6121b6e19b7edef0475a4fe
#
_entry.id   aa5dd9d4d6121b6e19b7edef0475a4fe
#
_cell.length_a   1.000
_cell.length_b   1.000
_cell.length_c   1.000
_cell.angle_alpha   90.00
_cell.angle_beta   90.00
_cell.angle_gamma   90.00
#
_symmetry.space_group_name_H-M   'P 1'
#
loop_
_entity.id
_entity.type
_entity.pdbx_description
1 polymer ?
#
loop_
_entity_poly.entity_id
_entity_poly.type
_entity_poly.pdbx_seq_one_letter_code
_entity_poly.pdbx_strand_id
1 'polypeptide(L)'
;MPLADKIRPAVLSDVVGQTHLIGEGKPLRRVIESGKIPNMIFYGPSGVGKTTVARIIAESANMRLHKLNGTSASTADIKGIVSEIDTFLGCNGILLYLDEIQYLNKKQQQSLLEYIEDGSITLIASTTENPYFYVYNAILSRSTVFEFKPVMPDEMEKAVRRGFAEIGRENGTEYDISDEAVQYICHGVGGDVRKCLNTVELCALSAKDGRVDLDVARELTQRSNMRYDRDGDQHYDLLSALQKSIRGSDENAALHYAARLIDAGDIISLSRRLLVIAAEDIGLAYPQAISIVKAFVDSAMQLGLPEARIPLGDAIVLLATSPKSNSAYLAMDEALADVRNGATGDFPRHLQNVHMDGAEVKVKGQFYLYPHNFPNHYVKQQYLPDNIRSRVYY
;
A
#
# COMPACT_ATOMS: atom_id res chain seq x y z
N MET A 1 20.24 -18.86 15.22
CA MET A 1 19.84 -18.11 14.03
C MET A 1 18.40 -18.51 13.70
N PRO A 2 17.45 -17.59 13.48
CA PRO A 2 16.06 -17.93 13.17
C PRO A 2 15.97 -18.81 11.92
N LEU A 3 15.02 -19.73 11.87
CA LEU A 3 14.81 -20.63 10.73
C LEU A 3 14.67 -19.89 9.40
N ALA A 4 13.91 -18.78 9.39
CA ALA A 4 13.71 -17.95 8.22
C ALA A 4 15.02 -17.39 7.60
N ASP A 5 16.05 -17.21 8.39
CA ASP A 5 17.37 -16.78 7.90
C ASP A 5 18.23 -17.96 7.45
N LYS A 6 18.09 -19.13 8.08
CA LYS A 6 18.85 -20.34 7.72
C LYS A 6 18.44 -20.88 6.35
N ILE A 7 17.14 -20.98 6.10
CA ILE A 7 16.60 -21.54 4.83
C ILE A 7 16.28 -20.49 3.79
N ARG A 8 16.85 -19.28 3.95
CA ARG A 8 16.61 -18.18 3.01
C ARG A 8 17.03 -18.58 1.60
N PRO A 9 16.15 -18.45 0.60
CA PRO A 9 16.47 -18.75 -0.80
C PRO A 9 17.73 -18.06 -1.28
N ALA A 10 18.58 -18.79 -1.99
CA ALA A 10 19.78 -18.27 -2.66
C ALA A 10 19.53 -18.01 -4.15
N VAL A 11 18.55 -18.67 -4.75
CA VAL A 11 18.19 -18.53 -6.17
C VAL A 11 16.70 -18.23 -6.31
N LEU A 12 16.30 -17.62 -7.44
CA LEU A 12 14.90 -17.22 -7.67
C LEU A 12 13.93 -18.40 -7.67
N SER A 13 14.36 -19.58 -8.15
CA SER A 13 13.54 -20.80 -8.17
C SER A 13 13.10 -21.28 -6.80
N ASP A 14 13.85 -20.92 -5.77
CA ASP A 14 13.59 -21.34 -4.38
C ASP A 14 12.72 -20.34 -3.62
N VAL A 15 12.47 -19.16 -4.21
CA VAL A 15 11.57 -18.16 -3.63
C VAL A 15 10.14 -18.66 -3.73
N VAL A 16 9.47 -18.69 -2.59
CA VAL A 16 8.06 -19.10 -2.51
C VAL A 16 7.17 -17.93 -2.84
N GLY A 17 6.18 -18.17 -3.70
CA GLY A 17 5.26 -17.13 -4.16
C GLY A 17 5.85 -16.18 -5.20
N GLN A 18 5.18 -15.05 -5.40
CA GLN A 18 5.56 -13.98 -6.33
C GLN A 18 5.70 -14.44 -7.81
N THR A 19 4.97 -15.48 -8.21
CA THR A 19 5.03 -16.06 -9.56
C THR A 19 4.72 -15.04 -10.66
N HIS A 20 3.91 -14.02 -10.37
CA HIS A 20 3.58 -12.90 -11.26
C HIS A 20 4.78 -11.96 -11.53
N LEU A 21 5.80 -11.93 -10.67
CA LEU A 21 7.00 -11.11 -10.81
C LEU A 21 8.21 -11.90 -11.28
N ILE A 22 8.47 -13.06 -10.65
CA ILE A 22 9.70 -13.84 -10.79
C ILE A 22 9.51 -15.17 -11.53
N GLY A 23 8.27 -15.51 -11.92
CA GLY A 23 7.98 -16.66 -12.78
C GLY A 23 8.69 -16.55 -14.13
N GLU A 24 8.75 -17.63 -14.89
CA GLU A 24 9.37 -17.67 -16.20
C GLU A 24 8.78 -16.61 -17.14
N GLY A 25 9.63 -15.81 -17.78
CA GLY A 25 9.24 -14.72 -18.68
C GLY A 25 8.57 -13.52 -18.00
N LYS A 26 8.48 -13.46 -16.67
CA LYS A 26 7.86 -12.34 -15.94
C LYS A 26 8.77 -11.12 -15.82
N PRO A 27 8.20 -9.92 -15.58
CA PRO A 27 8.93 -8.65 -15.69
C PRO A 27 10.20 -8.57 -14.85
N LEU A 28 10.12 -8.87 -13.55
CA LEU A 28 11.26 -8.76 -12.64
C LEU A 28 12.33 -9.82 -12.98
N ARG A 29 11.91 -11.04 -13.35
CA ARG A 29 12.85 -12.09 -13.79
C ARG A 29 13.64 -11.67 -15.02
N ARG A 30 12.98 -11.11 -16.04
CA ARG A 30 13.67 -10.60 -17.24
C ARG A 30 14.67 -9.50 -16.92
N VAL A 31 14.35 -8.61 -15.97
CA VAL A 31 15.27 -7.58 -15.49
C VAL A 31 16.52 -8.23 -14.88
N ILE A 32 16.34 -9.22 -14.00
CA ILE A 32 17.46 -9.92 -13.35
C ILE A 32 18.32 -10.66 -14.38
N GLU A 33 17.69 -11.38 -15.29
CA GLU A 33 18.39 -12.15 -16.36
C GLU A 33 19.13 -11.23 -17.37
N SER A 34 18.71 -9.97 -17.52
CA SER A 34 19.40 -9.00 -18.38
C SER A 34 20.75 -8.55 -17.82
N GLY A 35 21.02 -8.78 -16.54
CA GLY A 35 22.21 -8.30 -15.83
C GLY A 35 22.28 -6.77 -15.63
N LYS A 36 21.31 -6.02 -16.16
CA LYS A 36 21.21 -4.56 -15.96
C LYS A 36 20.13 -4.27 -14.94
N ILE A 37 20.53 -3.93 -13.74
CA ILE A 37 19.62 -3.71 -12.61
C ILE A 37 19.27 -2.22 -12.52
N PRO A 38 18.04 -1.79 -12.83
CA PRO A 38 17.59 -0.42 -12.65
C PRO A 38 17.25 -0.16 -11.17
N ASN A 39 17.00 1.11 -10.83
CA ASN A 39 16.42 1.43 -9.55
C ASN A 39 14.99 0.89 -9.44
N MET A 40 14.65 0.31 -8.30
CA MET A 40 13.38 -0.38 -8.07
C MET A 40 12.78 -0.03 -6.71
N ILE A 41 11.46 -0.09 -6.64
CA ILE A 41 10.72 0.00 -5.39
C ILE A 41 9.87 -1.26 -5.26
N PHE A 42 10.10 -2.01 -4.18
CA PHE A 42 9.35 -3.20 -3.83
C PHE A 42 8.27 -2.83 -2.82
N TYR A 43 7.05 -2.89 -3.23
CA TYR A 43 5.88 -2.52 -2.45
C TYR A 43 5.07 -3.78 -2.09
N GLY A 44 4.55 -3.86 -0.87
CA GLY A 44 3.69 -4.95 -0.43
C GLY A 44 3.93 -5.35 1.04
N PRO A 45 3.13 -6.29 1.59
CA PRO A 45 3.13 -6.63 3.01
C PRO A 45 4.47 -7.18 3.50
N SER A 46 4.62 -7.26 4.82
CA SER A 46 5.83 -7.84 5.43
C SER A 46 5.91 -9.35 5.16
N GLY A 47 7.12 -9.91 5.21
CA GLY A 47 7.32 -11.36 5.14
C GLY A 47 7.11 -12.02 3.78
N VAL A 48 6.82 -11.28 2.71
CA VAL A 48 6.54 -11.80 1.35
C VAL A 48 7.78 -11.98 0.46
N GLY A 49 8.99 -11.77 0.99
CA GLY A 49 10.24 -12.07 0.29
C GLY A 49 10.95 -10.88 -0.35
N LYS A 50 10.52 -9.61 -0.16
CA LYS A 50 11.17 -8.40 -0.75
C LYS A 50 12.68 -8.37 -0.52
N THR A 51 13.13 -8.50 0.74
CA THR A 51 14.56 -8.49 1.10
C THR A 51 15.32 -9.68 0.51
N THR A 52 14.68 -10.86 0.41
CA THR A 52 15.27 -12.06 -0.18
C THR A 52 15.53 -11.87 -1.66
N VAL A 53 14.56 -11.37 -2.40
CA VAL A 53 14.69 -11.09 -3.84
C VAL A 53 15.74 -10.02 -4.09
N ALA A 54 15.79 -8.94 -3.30
CA ALA A 54 16.83 -7.91 -3.43
C ALA A 54 18.25 -8.48 -3.24
N ARG A 55 18.43 -9.42 -2.29
CA ARG A 55 19.72 -10.10 -2.10
C ARG A 55 20.10 -10.96 -3.30
N ILE A 56 19.16 -11.75 -3.82
CA ILE A 56 19.38 -12.58 -5.01
C ILE A 56 19.78 -11.72 -6.21
N ILE A 57 19.13 -10.56 -6.38
CA ILE A 57 19.47 -9.59 -7.43
C ILE A 57 20.92 -9.13 -7.30
N ALA A 58 21.32 -8.71 -6.10
CA ALA A 58 22.68 -8.23 -5.86
C ALA A 58 23.73 -9.31 -6.14
N GLU A 59 23.48 -10.54 -5.68
CA GLU A 59 24.34 -11.69 -5.94
C GLU A 59 24.41 -12.04 -7.43
N SER A 60 23.27 -12.06 -8.11
CA SER A 60 23.21 -12.36 -9.56
C SER A 60 23.90 -11.30 -10.43
N ALA A 61 23.87 -10.05 -10.02
CA ALA A 61 24.53 -8.94 -10.69
C ALA A 61 25.99 -8.73 -10.23
N ASN A 62 26.48 -9.53 -9.31
CA ASN A 62 27.80 -9.40 -8.69
C ASN A 62 28.06 -8.01 -8.09
N MET A 63 27.00 -7.36 -7.55
CA MET A 63 27.04 -6.04 -6.95
C MET A 63 27.27 -6.13 -5.44
N ARG A 64 27.93 -5.12 -4.87
CA ARG A 64 28.08 -5.01 -3.41
C ARG A 64 26.76 -4.60 -2.77
N LEU A 65 26.16 -5.49 -1.98
CA LEU A 65 24.90 -5.23 -1.27
C LEU A 65 25.15 -4.49 0.05
N HIS A 66 24.58 -3.29 0.17
CA HIS A 66 24.42 -2.59 1.45
C HIS A 66 22.94 -2.59 1.86
N LYS A 67 22.70 -2.78 3.16
CA LYS A 67 21.34 -2.75 3.73
C LYS A 67 21.21 -1.64 4.74
N LEU A 68 20.24 -0.77 4.54
CA LEU A 68 19.80 0.22 5.52
C LEU A 68 18.32 0.02 5.85
N ASN A 69 17.94 0.41 7.06
CA ASN A 69 16.55 0.44 7.47
C ASN A 69 16.13 1.90 7.67
N GLY A 70 15.04 2.32 7.04
CA GLY A 70 14.54 3.69 7.09
C GLY A 70 14.24 4.20 8.50
N THR A 71 13.96 3.28 9.45
CA THR A 71 13.71 3.66 10.85
C THR A 71 14.98 4.09 11.61
N SER A 72 16.15 3.64 11.17
CA SER A 72 17.43 3.86 11.85
C SER A 72 18.49 4.55 10.97
N ALA A 73 18.28 4.59 9.67
CA ALA A 73 19.25 5.13 8.72
C ALA A 73 19.44 6.64 8.87
N SER A 74 20.68 7.06 8.86
CA SER A 74 21.09 8.47 8.85
C SER A 74 21.72 8.88 7.51
N THR A 75 21.82 10.17 7.27
CA THR A 75 22.55 10.69 6.10
C THR A 75 24.06 10.38 6.16
N ALA A 76 24.61 10.15 7.36
CA ALA A 76 25.99 9.74 7.54
C ALA A 76 26.22 8.29 7.04
N ASP A 77 25.26 7.39 7.28
CA ASP A 77 25.34 6.00 6.81
C ASP A 77 25.34 5.95 5.27
N ILE A 78 24.49 6.77 4.63
CA ILE A 78 24.47 6.88 3.15
C ILE A 78 25.81 7.37 2.64
N LYS A 79 26.38 8.42 3.24
CA LYS A 79 27.70 8.94 2.85
C LYS A 79 28.83 7.93 3.08
N GLY A 80 28.73 7.13 4.15
CA GLY A 80 29.67 6.02 4.42
C GLY A 80 29.67 4.98 3.27
N ILE A 81 28.48 4.59 2.81
CA ILE A 81 28.34 3.66 1.67
C ILE A 81 28.91 4.25 0.39
N VAL A 82 28.64 5.52 0.13
CA VAL A 82 29.17 6.22 -1.05
C VAL A 82 30.69 6.28 -1.06
N SER A 83 31.33 6.44 0.10
CA SER A 83 32.80 6.46 0.19
C SER A 83 33.46 5.13 -0.20
N GLU A 84 32.71 4.04 -0.29
CA GLU A 84 33.22 2.74 -0.77
C GLU A 84 33.25 2.62 -2.31
N ILE A 85 32.60 3.53 -3.05
CA ILE A 85 32.46 3.45 -4.51
C ILE A 85 33.84 3.44 -5.19
N ASP A 86 34.76 4.31 -4.75
CA ASP A 86 36.09 4.45 -5.30
C ASP A 86 37.09 3.41 -4.76
N THR A 87 36.61 2.42 -3.99
CA THR A 87 37.45 1.37 -3.45
C THR A 87 37.34 0.09 -4.28
N PHE A 88 38.30 -0.82 -4.09
CA PHE A 88 38.27 -2.16 -4.69
C PHE A 88 36.97 -2.93 -4.39
N LEU A 89 36.31 -2.64 -3.27
CA LEU A 89 35.06 -3.27 -2.85
C LEU A 89 33.83 -2.81 -3.66
N GLY A 90 33.87 -1.60 -4.24
CA GLY A 90 32.80 -1.01 -5.04
C GLY A 90 32.94 -1.17 -6.55
N CYS A 91 34.01 -1.82 -7.03
CA CYS A 91 34.36 -1.88 -8.46
C CYS A 91 33.28 -2.48 -9.39
N ASN A 92 32.38 -3.33 -8.86
CA ASN A 92 31.26 -3.92 -9.59
C ASN A 92 29.93 -3.18 -9.39
N GLY A 93 29.96 -2.02 -8.76
CA GLY A 93 28.77 -1.23 -8.41
C GLY A 93 28.19 -1.58 -7.05
N ILE A 94 27.50 -0.61 -6.46
CA ILE A 94 26.84 -0.73 -5.16
C ILE A 94 25.35 -0.86 -5.37
N LEU A 95 24.74 -1.88 -4.76
CA LEU A 95 23.30 -2.01 -4.61
C LEU A 95 22.92 -1.65 -3.18
N LEU A 96 22.19 -0.56 -3.01
CA LEU A 96 21.62 -0.15 -1.72
C LEU A 96 20.21 -0.71 -1.59
N TYR A 97 20.01 -1.67 -0.68
CA TYR A 97 18.69 -2.09 -0.25
C TYR A 97 18.25 -1.24 0.95
N LEU A 98 17.24 -0.41 0.73
CA LEU A 98 16.66 0.45 1.76
C LEU A 98 15.31 -0.09 2.19
N ASP A 99 15.26 -0.71 3.37
CA ASP A 99 14.03 -1.26 3.94
C ASP A 99 13.20 -0.17 4.60
N GLU A 100 11.88 -0.21 4.39
CA GLU A 100 10.90 0.72 4.96
C GLU A 100 11.22 2.22 4.65
N ILE A 101 11.39 2.54 3.37
CA ILE A 101 11.76 3.88 2.90
C ILE A 101 10.82 4.99 3.39
N GLN A 102 9.55 4.70 3.68
CA GLN A 102 8.56 5.67 4.16
C GLN A 102 8.94 6.32 5.49
N TYR A 103 9.84 5.73 6.27
CA TYR A 103 10.34 6.32 7.52
C TYR A 103 11.45 7.35 7.31
N LEU A 104 12.05 7.40 6.12
CA LEU A 104 12.98 8.49 5.80
C LEU A 104 12.20 9.78 5.52
N ASN A 105 12.63 10.88 6.12
CA ASN A 105 12.08 12.18 5.79
C ASN A 105 12.48 12.63 4.37
N LYS A 106 11.78 13.63 3.84
CA LYS A 106 12.00 14.13 2.48
C LYS A 106 13.45 14.53 2.21
N LYS A 107 14.13 15.15 3.18
CA LYS A 107 15.54 15.61 3.04
C LYS A 107 16.50 14.41 2.94
N GLN A 108 16.26 13.36 3.70
CA GLN A 108 17.04 12.12 3.62
C GLN A 108 16.82 11.43 2.28
N GLN A 109 15.56 11.34 1.81
CA GLN A 109 15.26 10.79 0.49
C GLN A 109 15.90 11.62 -0.64
N GLN A 110 15.91 12.95 -0.53
CA GLN A 110 16.57 13.83 -1.48
C GLN A 110 18.08 13.61 -1.54
N SER A 111 18.75 13.30 -0.43
CA SER A 111 20.20 13.06 -0.41
C SER A 111 20.62 11.79 -1.18
N LEU A 112 19.67 10.90 -1.50
CA LEU A 112 19.93 9.72 -2.33
C LEU A 112 19.93 10.04 -3.85
N LEU A 113 19.26 11.13 -4.26
CA LEU A 113 19.04 11.41 -5.68
C LEU A 113 20.33 11.60 -6.45
N GLU A 114 21.29 12.32 -5.90
CA GLU A 114 22.58 12.58 -6.55
C GLU A 114 23.27 11.27 -6.96
N TYR A 115 23.29 10.30 -6.04
CA TYR A 115 23.96 9.00 -6.25
C TYR A 115 23.15 8.02 -7.10
N ILE A 116 21.85 8.23 -7.20
CA ILE A 116 20.96 7.47 -8.09
C ILE A 116 21.06 8.01 -9.52
N GLU A 117 21.21 9.33 -9.68
CA GLU A 117 21.28 10.01 -10.98
C GLU A 117 22.62 9.80 -11.68
N ASP A 118 23.71 9.83 -10.94
CA ASP A 118 25.04 9.59 -11.47
C ASP A 118 25.38 8.09 -11.66
N GLY A 119 24.47 7.19 -11.17
CA GLY A 119 24.63 5.75 -11.26
C GLY A 119 25.62 5.14 -10.25
N SER A 120 26.12 5.92 -9.31
CA SER A 120 27.03 5.47 -8.24
C SER A 120 26.38 4.42 -7.34
N ILE A 121 25.06 4.52 -7.15
CA ILE A 121 24.25 3.57 -6.37
C ILE A 121 23.06 3.11 -7.20
N THR A 122 22.85 1.80 -7.24
CA THR A 122 21.56 1.22 -7.67
C THR A 122 20.69 1.03 -6.44
N LEU A 123 19.53 1.68 -6.42
CA LEU A 123 18.59 1.63 -5.30
C LEU A 123 17.55 0.53 -5.49
N ILE A 124 17.38 -0.34 -4.48
CA ILE A 124 16.17 -1.13 -4.29
C ILE A 124 15.57 -0.70 -2.95
N ALA A 125 14.50 0.08 -2.99
CA ALA A 125 13.76 0.46 -1.79
C ALA A 125 12.61 -0.50 -1.55
N SER A 126 12.27 -0.77 -0.28
CA SER A 126 11.07 -1.52 0.09
C SER A 126 10.15 -0.69 0.98
N THR A 127 8.85 -0.95 0.87
CA THR A 127 7.82 -0.33 1.69
C THR A 127 6.62 -1.24 1.85
N THR A 128 5.95 -1.15 2.98
CA THR A 128 4.63 -1.77 3.21
C THR A 128 3.49 -0.81 2.86
N GLU A 129 3.80 0.47 2.69
CA GLU A 129 2.83 1.52 2.38
C GLU A 129 2.82 1.84 0.88
N ASN A 130 1.73 2.43 0.39
CA ASN A 130 1.62 2.79 -1.02
C ASN A 130 2.73 3.79 -1.43
N PRO A 131 3.66 3.41 -2.31
CA PRO A 131 4.84 4.22 -2.62
C PRO A 131 4.51 5.59 -3.22
N TYR A 132 3.38 5.73 -3.91
CA TYR A 132 2.96 6.98 -4.54
C TYR A 132 2.59 8.08 -3.54
N PHE A 133 2.37 7.74 -2.26
CA PHE A 133 2.09 8.71 -1.19
C PHE A 133 3.29 9.02 -0.31
N TYR A 134 4.21 8.08 -0.15
CA TYR A 134 5.27 8.15 0.86
C TYR A 134 6.68 8.29 0.29
N VAL A 135 6.89 7.85 -0.96
CA VAL A 135 8.20 7.99 -1.62
C VAL A 135 8.27 9.30 -2.38
N TYR A 136 9.39 9.97 -2.28
CA TYR A 136 9.63 11.24 -2.96
C TYR A 136 9.52 11.08 -4.48
N ASN A 137 8.71 11.92 -5.13
CA ASN A 137 8.38 11.82 -6.56
C ASN A 137 9.60 11.72 -7.48
N ALA A 138 10.71 12.38 -7.12
CA ALA A 138 11.92 12.32 -7.93
C ALA A 138 12.60 10.93 -7.87
N ILE A 139 12.46 10.17 -6.79
CA ILE A 139 12.90 8.77 -6.70
C ILE A 139 11.94 7.88 -7.49
N LEU A 140 10.62 8.09 -7.32
CA LEU A 140 9.60 7.34 -8.06
C LEU A 140 9.78 7.43 -9.57
N SER A 141 10.01 8.64 -10.10
CA SER A 141 10.19 8.86 -11.55
C SER A 141 11.43 8.18 -12.14
N ARG A 142 12.37 7.76 -11.29
CA ARG A 142 13.63 7.10 -11.66
C ARG A 142 13.66 5.62 -11.28
N SER A 143 12.55 5.10 -10.77
CA SER A 143 12.46 3.73 -10.25
C SER A 143 11.29 2.99 -10.88
N THR A 144 11.43 1.68 -11.03
CA THR A 144 10.31 0.81 -11.41
C THR A 144 9.68 0.21 -10.16
N VAL A 145 8.37 0.37 -10.01
CA VAL A 145 7.62 -0.17 -8.87
C VAL A 145 7.18 -1.61 -9.16
N PHE A 146 7.48 -2.53 -8.25
CA PHE A 146 7.03 -3.92 -8.28
C PHE A 146 6.20 -4.22 -7.05
N GLU A 147 4.97 -4.68 -7.26
CA GLU A 147 4.04 -5.06 -6.19
C GLU A 147 4.25 -6.52 -5.80
N PHE A 148 4.64 -6.73 -4.55
CA PHE A 148 4.73 -8.04 -3.92
C PHE A 148 3.41 -8.38 -3.23
N LYS A 149 2.85 -9.55 -3.52
CA LYS A 149 1.58 -10.00 -2.97
C LYS A 149 1.78 -10.99 -1.82
N PRO A 150 0.77 -11.14 -0.93
CA PRO A 150 0.76 -12.23 0.03
C PRO A 150 0.98 -13.58 -0.66
N VAL A 151 1.73 -14.47 -0.04
CA VAL A 151 1.98 -15.80 -0.61
C VAL A 151 0.75 -16.67 -0.40
N MET A 152 0.28 -17.28 -1.47
CA MET A 152 -0.90 -18.14 -1.41
C MET A 152 -0.63 -19.41 -0.60
N PRO A 153 -1.65 -19.97 0.10
CA PRO A 153 -1.48 -21.14 0.95
C PRO A 153 -0.84 -22.33 0.22
N ASP A 154 -1.23 -22.60 -1.02
CA ASP A 154 -0.68 -23.71 -1.82
C ASP A 154 0.80 -23.52 -2.14
N GLU A 155 1.24 -22.28 -2.36
CA GLU A 155 2.66 -21.96 -2.56
C GLU A 155 3.44 -22.03 -1.24
N MET A 156 2.80 -21.68 -0.11
CA MET A 156 3.38 -21.66 1.23
C MET A 156 3.76 -23.05 1.73
N GLU A 157 3.05 -24.09 1.31
CA GLU A 157 3.31 -25.48 1.69
C GLU A 157 4.78 -25.89 1.49
N LYS A 158 5.39 -25.45 0.39
CA LYS A 158 6.81 -25.70 0.10
C LYS A 158 7.72 -25.14 1.19
N ALA A 159 7.39 -23.95 1.73
CA ALA A 159 8.17 -23.34 2.81
C ALA A 159 8.00 -24.10 4.12
N VAL A 160 6.80 -24.57 4.44
CA VAL A 160 6.50 -25.39 5.63
C VAL A 160 7.33 -26.68 5.60
N ARG A 161 7.19 -27.47 4.53
CA ARG A 161 7.89 -28.77 4.40
C ARG A 161 9.42 -28.60 4.40
N ARG A 162 9.93 -27.58 3.71
CA ARG A 162 11.36 -27.25 3.71
C ARG A 162 11.84 -26.84 5.11
N GLY A 163 11.03 -26.10 5.87
CA GLY A 163 11.34 -25.70 7.24
C GLY A 163 11.50 -26.90 8.17
N PHE A 164 10.55 -27.83 8.15
CA PHE A 164 10.63 -29.06 8.97
C PHE A 164 11.80 -29.95 8.55
N ALA A 165 12.06 -30.10 7.26
CA ALA A 165 13.18 -30.87 6.76
C ALA A 165 14.54 -30.32 7.23
N GLU A 166 14.68 -28.99 7.32
CA GLU A 166 15.90 -28.35 7.81
C GLU A 166 16.09 -28.55 9.31
N ILE A 167 15.02 -28.35 10.10
CA ILE A 167 15.07 -28.60 11.55
C ILE A 167 15.36 -30.06 11.83
N GLY A 168 14.76 -30.96 11.06
CA GLY A 168 14.99 -32.40 11.18
C GLY A 168 16.45 -32.79 10.91
N ARG A 169 17.06 -32.17 9.91
CA ARG A 169 18.51 -32.35 9.63
C ARG A 169 19.39 -31.89 10.79
N GLU A 170 19.07 -30.74 11.41
CA GLU A 170 19.84 -30.21 12.54
C GLU A 170 19.70 -31.05 13.80
N ASN A 171 18.48 -31.51 14.08
CA ASN A 171 18.15 -32.21 15.34
C ASN A 171 18.31 -33.73 15.22
N GLY A 172 18.56 -34.27 14.03
CA GLY A 172 18.59 -35.72 13.79
C GLY A 172 17.22 -36.38 13.97
N THR A 173 16.13 -35.66 13.84
CA THR A 173 14.73 -36.12 14.04
C THR A 173 13.98 -36.06 12.72
N GLU A 174 13.29 -37.13 12.36
CA GLU A 174 12.37 -37.13 11.24
C GLU A 174 11.02 -36.66 11.75
N TYR A 175 10.49 -35.57 11.12
CA TYR A 175 9.17 -35.02 11.49
C TYR A 175 8.09 -35.62 10.59
N ASP A 176 7.08 -36.23 11.22
CA ASP A 176 5.85 -36.70 10.59
C ASP A 176 4.77 -35.65 10.78
N ILE A 177 4.41 -34.95 9.69
CA ILE A 177 3.48 -33.80 9.72
C ILE A 177 2.25 -34.15 8.90
N SER A 178 1.07 -34.07 9.54
CA SER A 178 -0.19 -34.32 8.82
C SER A 178 -0.47 -33.21 7.78
N ASP A 179 -1.07 -33.58 6.66
CA ASP A 179 -1.44 -32.63 5.61
C ASP A 179 -2.41 -31.56 6.14
N GLU A 180 -3.31 -31.94 7.06
CA GLU A 180 -4.22 -30.99 7.73
C GLU A 180 -3.45 -29.96 8.58
N ALA A 181 -2.36 -30.36 9.26
CA ALA A 181 -1.51 -29.44 10.01
C ALA A 181 -0.79 -28.46 9.07
N VAL A 182 -0.24 -28.95 7.95
CA VAL A 182 0.39 -28.12 6.93
C VAL A 182 -0.58 -27.09 6.40
N GLN A 183 -1.78 -27.51 5.97
CA GLN A 183 -2.80 -26.61 5.44
C GLN A 183 -3.26 -25.58 6.49
N TYR A 184 -3.41 -26.01 7.75
CA TYR A 184 -3.79 -25.10 8.82
C TYR A 184 -2.74 -24.01 9.06
N ILE A 185 -1.46 -24.35 9.07
CA ILE A 185 -0.36 -23.39 9.17
C ILE A 185 -0.39 -22.42 7.98
N CYS A 186 -0.48 -22.94 6.74
CA CYS A 186 -0.48 -22.13 5.52
C CYS A 186 -1.60 -21.09 5.51
N HIS A 187 -2.82 -21.46 5.90
CA HIS A 187 -3.97 -20.57 5.96
C HIS A 187 -3.91 -19.61 7.16
N GLY A 188 -3.30 -20.03 8.29
CA GLY A 188 -3.28 -19.24 9.52
C GLY A 188 -2.32 -18.06 9.50
N VAL A 189 -1.31 -18.07 8.63
CA VAL A 189 -0.22 -17.06 8.62
C VAL A 189 -0.48 -15.85 7.69
N GLY A 190 -1.56 -15.87 6.92
CA GLY A 190 -1.97 -14.71 6.10
C GLY A 190 -0.96 -14.31 5.01
N GLY A 191 -0.26 -15.28 4.42
CA GLY A 191 0.69 -15.04 3.32
C GLY A 191 2.08 -14.55 3.75
N ASP A 192 2.36 -14.46 5.05
CA ASP A 192 3.67 -14.06 5.60
C ASP A 192 4.57 -15.30 5.81
N VAL A 193 5.59 -15.47 4.95
CA VAL A 193 6.54 -16.59 5.00
C VAL A 193 7.37 -16.59 6.29
N ARG A 194 7.68 -15.43 6.87
CA ARG A 194 8.44 -15.33 8.12
C ARG A 194 7.62 -15.85 9.29
N LYS A 195 6.34 -15.46 9.37
CA LYS A 195 5.40 -16.00 10.36
C LYS A 195 5.22 -17.50 10.19
N CYS A 196 5.11 -17.95 8.95
CA CYS A 196 5.01 -19.37 8.63
C CYS A 196 6.18 -20.16 9.21
N LEU A 197 7.41 -19.74 8.92
CA LEU A 197 8.62 -20.41 9.39
C LEU A 197 8.80 -20.33 10.92
N ASN A 198 8.40 -19.24 11.56
CA ASN A 198 8.36 -19.15 13.03
C ASN A 198 7.36 -20.16 13.61
N THR A 199 6.18 -20.32 12.99
CA THR A 199 5.21 -21.35 13.42
C THR A 199 5.76 -22.75 13.25
N VAL A 200 6.43 -23.04 12.14
CA VAL A 200 7.10 -24.32 11.89
C VAL A 200 8.14 -24.61 13.00
N GLU A 201 8.95 -23.60 13.36
CA GLU A 201 9.94 -23.72 14.43
C GLU A 201 9.28 -24.05 15.78
N LEU A 202 8.19 -23.37 16.12
CA LEU A 202 7.41 -23.62 17.34
C LEU A 202 6.77 -25.04 17.33
N CYS A 203 6.18 -25.45 16.21
CA CYS A 203 5.60 -26.79 16.08
C CYS A 203 6.66 -27.87 16.23
N ALA A 204 7.83 -27.68 15.62
CA ALA A 204 8.93 -28.63 15.76
C ALA A 204 9.46 -28.75 17.19
N LEU A 205 9.54 -27.65 17.94
CA LEU A 205 9.93 -27.63 19.36
C LEU A 205 8.90 -28.31 20.27
N SER A 206 7.63 -28.30 19.92
CA SER A 206 6.53 -28.85 20.71
C SER A 206 6.15 -30.28 20.30
N ALA A 207 6.70 -30.76 19.18
CA ALA A 207 6.41 -32.09 18.66
C ALA A 207 6.86 -33.18 19.62
N LYS A 208 5.97 -34.11 20.01
CA LYS A 208 6.29 -35.30 20.74
C LYS A 208 6.64 -36.42 19.75
N ASP A 209 7.76 -37.02 19.92
CA ASP A 209 8.26 -38.09 19.04
C ASP A 209 8.29 -37.73 17.54
N GLY A 210 8.51 -36.44 17.24
CA GLY A 210 8.54 -35.91 15.87
C GLY A 210 7.19 -35.77 15.20
N ARG A 211 6.05 -35.98 15.88
CA ARG A 211 4.71 -35.87 15.28
C ARG A 211 4.15 -34.48 15.44
N VAL A 212 3.62 -33.92 14.33
CA VAL A 212 2.92 -32.64 14.27
C VAL A 212 1.57 -32.88 13.62
N ASP A 213 0.54 -32.99 14.46
CA ASP A 213 -0.85 -33.13 14.04
C ASP A 213 -1.56 -31.76 13.99
N LEU A 214 -2.83 -31.80 13.62
CA LEU A 214 -3.68 -30.60 13.52
C LEU A 214 -3.84 -29.87 14.87
N ASP A 215 -3.86 -30.59 15.98
CA ASP A 215 -4.08 -30.00 17.30
C ASP A 215 -2.85 -29.19 17.74
N VAL A 216 -1.64 -29.73 17.54
CA VAL A 216 -0.38 -29.00 17.71
C VAL A 216 -0.33 -27.75 16.82
N ALA A 217 -0.70 -27.88 15.55
CA ALA A 217 -0.76 -26.75 14.63
C ALA A 217 -1.76 -25.68 15.06
N ARG A 218 -2.94 -26.07 15.58
CA ARG A 218 -3.97 -25.14 16.09
C ARG A 218 -3.53 -24.37 17.32
N GLU A 219 -2.86 -25.02 18.24
CA GLU A 219 -2.40 -24.42 19.49
C GLU A 219 -1.29 -23.38 19.23
N LEU A 220 -0.38 -23.68 18.30
CA LEU A 220 0.84 -22.89 18.10
C LEU A 220 0.78 -21.93 16.91
N THR A 221 -0.11 -22.15 15.95
CA THR A 221 -0.34 -21.16 14.92
C THR A 221 -0.98 -19.95 15.59
N GLN A 222 -0.13 -18.95 15.90
CA GLN A 222 -0.65 -17.63 16.21
C GLN A 222 -1.49 -17.24 15.01
N ARG A 223 -2.79 -17.41 15.14
CA ARG A 223 -3.70 -16.86 14.14
C ARG A 223 -3.26 -15.41 13.97
N SER A 224 -2.64 -15.12 12.87
CA SER A 224 -2.73 -13.80 12.34
C SER A 224 -4.21 -13.47 12.50
N ASN A 225 -4.59 -12.39 13.17
CA ASN A 225 -5.97 -11.90 13.26
C ASN A 225 -6.57 -11.65 11.88
N MET A 226 -6.11 -12.39 10.93
CA MET A 226 -6.29 -12.26 9.52
C MET A 226 -6.72 -13.58 8.91
N ARG A 227 -7.92 -13.91 9.14
CA ARG A 227 -8.78 -14.44 8.09
C ARG A 227 -9.14 -13.34 7.09
N TYR A 228 -8.29 -12.33 7.00
CA TYR A 228 -8.54 -11.12 6.27
C TYR A 228 -7.32 -10.80 5.43
N ASP A 229 -7.41 -11.15 4.17
CA ASP A 229 -6.48 -10.70 3.15
C ASP A 229 -6.69 -9.20 2.98
N ARG A 230 -5.90 -8.39 3.69
CA ARG A 230 -5.98 -6.92 3.65
C ARG A 230 -5.81 -6.36 2.24
N ASP A 231 -5.18 -7.12 1.36
CA ASP A 231 -4.86 -6.74 -0.02
C ASP A 231 -5.48 -7.69 -1.05
N GLY A 232 -6.31 -8.66 -0.64
CA GLY A 232 -6.96 -9.61 -1.53
C GLY A 232 -8.39 -9.24 -1.94
N ASP A 233 -8.91 -9.93 -2.94
CA ASP A 233 -10.25 -9.71 -3.50
C ASP A 233 -11.34 -9.68 -2.43
N GLN A 234 -11.26 -10.51 -1.39
CA GLN A 234 -12.25 -10.57 -0.31
C GLN A 234 -12.31 -9.28 0.55
N HIS A 235 -11.20 -8.59 0.74
CA HIS A 235 -11.17 -7.30 1.44
C HIS A 235 -11.92 -6.23 0.64
N TYR A 236 -11.59 -6.11 -0.64
CA TYR A 236 -12.27 -5.17 -1.52
C TYR A 236 -13.74 -5.52 -1.69
N ASP A 237 -14.08 -6.81 -1.73
CA ASP A 237 -15.47 -7.28 -1.79
C ASP A 237 -16.25 -6.92 -0.53
N LEU A 238 -15.67 -7.05 0.67
CA LEU A 238 -16.32 -6.65 1.92
C LEU A 238 -16.55 -5.15 2.01
N LEU A 239 -15.55 -4.33 1.66
CA LEU A 239 -15.70 -2.88 1.60
C LEU A 239 -16.73 -2.46 0.54
N SER A 240 -16.76 -3.16 -0.59
CA SER A 240 -17.75 -2.95 -1.66
C SER A 240 -19.16 -3.35 -1.20
N ALA A 241 -19.29 -4.50 -0.53
CA ALA A 241 -20.56 -4.96 0.02
C ALA A 241 -21.09 -4.00 1.10
N LEU A 242 -20.24 -3.52 2.00
CA LEU A 242 -20.57 -2.49 3.00
C LEU A 242 -21.10 -1.22 2.33
N GLN A 243 -20.36 -0.68 1.36
CA GLN A 243 -20.76 0.53 0.65
C GLN A 243 -22.09 0.35 -0.09
N LYS A 244 -22.27 -0.76 -0.80
CA LYS A 244 -23.50 -1.07 -1.54
C LYS A 244 -24.70 -1.24 -0.59
N SER A 245 -24.50 -1.83 0.60
CA SER A 245 -25.54 -1.97 1.62
C SER A 245 -25.97 -0.61 2.17
N ILE A 246 -25.03 0.27 2.49
CA ILE A 246 -25.31 1.65 2.93
C ILE A 246 -26.02 2.43 1.83
N ARG A 247 -25.54 2.33 0.57
CA ARG A 247 -26.15 2.98 -0.60
C ARG A 247 -27.57 2.47 -0.83
N GLY A 248 -27.82 1.19 -0.61
CA GLY A 248 -29.14 0.56 -0.66
C GLY A 248 -30.02 0.79 0.56
N SER A 249 -29.53 1.49 1.58
CA SER A 249 -30.24 1.75 2.85
C SER A 249 -30.62 0.48 3.60
N ASP A 250 -29.74 -0.55 3.55
CA ASP A 250 -29.85 -1.77 4.36
C ASP A 250 -28.84 -1.69 5.51
N GLU A 251 -29.29 -1.16 6.65
CA GLU A 251 -28.48 -1.00 7.85
C GLU A 251 -28.05 -2.34 8.45
N ASN A 252 -28.85 -3.39 8.30
CA ASN A 252 -28.54 -4.71 8.85
C ASN A 252 -27.39 -5.38 8.09
N ALA A 253 -27.45 -5.37 6.76
CA ALA A 253 -26.36 -5.86 5.92
C ALA A 253 -25.08 -5.03 6.12
N ALA A 254 -25.22 -3.70 6.22
CA ALA A 254 -24.09 -2.81 6.46
C ALA A 254 -23.39 -3.11 7.79
N LEU A 255 -24.13 -3.28 8.87
CA LEU A 255 -23.62 -3.68 10.19
C LEU A 255 -22.94 -5.05 10.15
N HIS A 256 -23.51 -6.02 9.42
CA HIS A 256 -22.93 -7.35 9.29
C HIS A 256 -21.55 -7.31 8.58
N TYR A 257 -21.44 -6.62 7.45
CA TYR A 257 -20.18 -6.50 6.74
C TYR A 257 -19.14 -5.70 7.53
N ALA A 258 -19.56 -4.66 8.23
CA ALA A 258 -18.69 -3.90 9.13
C ALA A 258 -18.20 -4.74 10.31
N ALA A 259 -19.07 -5.56 10.91
CA ALA A 259 -18.67 -6.47 11.99
C ALA A 259 -17.58 -7.44 11.56
N ARG A 260 -17.63 -7.94 10.32
CA ARG A 260 -16.55 -8.77 9.75
C ARG A 260 -15.23 -8.01 9.61
N LEU A 261 -15.27 -6.72 9.23
CA LEU A 261 -14.09 -5.84 9.17
C LEU A 261 -13.51 -5.57 10.58
N ILE A 262 -14.39 -5.34 11.56
CA ILE A 262 -14.01 -5.11 12.96
C ILE A 262 -13.40 -6.37 13.58
N ASP A 263 -14.01 -7.55 13.38
CA ASP A 263 -13.49 -8.83 13.85
C ASP A 263 -12.11 -9.15 13.27
N ALA A 264 -11.87 -8.71 12.02
CA ALA A 264 -10.58 -8.78 11.38
C ALA A 264 -9.56 -7.73 11.88
N GLY A 265 -9.97 -6.81 12.76
CA GLY A 265 -9.12 -5.73 13.28
C GLY A 265 -8.89 -4.59 12.27
N ASP A 266 -9.59 -4.55 11.14
CA ASP A 266 -9.39 -3.55 10.10
C ASP A 266 -10.28 -2.32 10.26
N ILE A 267 -10.13 -1.65 11.39
CA ILE A 267 -10.85 -0.40 11.68
C ILE A 267 -10.36 0.77 10.81
N ILE A 268 -9.14 0.70 10.26
CA ILE A 268 -8.56 1.77 9.44
C ILE A 268 -9.26 1.83 8.08
N SER A 269 -9.35 0.70 7.37
CA SER A 269 -10.02 0.65 6.06
C SER A 269 -11.50 0.91 6.19
N LEU A 270 -12.14 0.38 7.24
CA LEU A 270 -13.53 0.68 7.57
C LEU A 270 -13.74 2.18 7.76
N SER A 271 -12.94 2.83 8.61
CA SER A 271 -13.02 4.27 8.89
C SER A 271 -12.86 5.11 7.64
N ARG A 272 -11.86 4.80 6.80
CA ARG A 272 -11.64 5.48 5.52
C ARG A 272 -12.84 5.32 4.58
N ARG A 273 -13.41 4.12 4.49
CA ARG A 273 -14.57 3.82 3.65
C ARG A 273 -15.82 4.59 4.11
N LEU A 274 -16.07 4.69 5.41
CA LEU A 274 -17.20 5.45 5.94
C LEU A 274 -17.11 6.95 5.58
N LEU A 275 -15.92 7.55 5.62
CA LEU A 275 -15.71 8.93 5.18
C LEU A 275 -15.96 9.10 3.67
N VAL A 276 -15.53 8.14 2.86
CA VAL A 276 -15.82 8.14 1.42
C VAL A 276 -17.33 8.07 1.17
N ILE A 277 -18.04 7.13 1.83
CA ILE A 277 -19.50 6.98 1.69
C ILE A 277 -20.23 8.25 2.10
N ALA A 278 -19.81 8.89 3.20
CA ALA A 278 -20.41 10.14 3.65
C ALA A 278 -20.32 11.27 2.60
N ALA A 279 -19.23 11.31 1.83
CA ALA A 279 -19.02 12.31 0.78
C ALA A 279 -19.63 11.89 -0.58
N GLU A 280 -19.46 10.61 -0.97
CA GLU A 280 -19.85 10.09 -2.28
C GLU A 280 -21.35 9.77 -2.36
N ASP A 281 -21.90 9.02 -1.38
CA ASP A 281 -23.24 8.48 -1.45
C ASP A 281 -24.27 9.34 -0.72
N ILE A 282 -23.90 9.99 0.40
CA ILE A 282 -24.76 10.90 1.14
C ILE A 282 -24.66 12.32 0.58
N GLY A 283 -23.43 12.81 0.45
CA GLY A 283 -23.10 14.07 -0.18
C GLY A 283 -23.97 15.24 0.33
N LEU A 284 -24.48 16.02 -0.60
CA LEU A 284 -25.26 17.21 -0.30
C LEU A 284 -26.72 16.93 0.11
N ALA A 285 -27.18 15.66 0.08
CA ALA A 285 -28.48 15.31 0.63
C ALA A 285 -28.53 15.49 2.15
N TYR A 286 -27.37 15.28 2.84
CA TYR A 286 -27.20 15.59 4.25
C TYR A 286 -25.77 16.11 4.49
N PRO A 287 -25.52 17.41 4.28
CA PRO A 287 -24.15 17.99 4.29
C PRO A 287 -23.38 17.81 5.61
N GLN A 288 -24.08 17.68 6.74
CA GLN A 288 -23.44 17.46 8.04
C GLN A 288 -22.89 16.04 8.22
N ALA A 289 -23.33 15.07 7.41
CA ALA A 289 -22.95 13.66 7.56
C ALA A 289 -21.43 13.48 7.65
N ILE A 290 -20.66 14.15 6.79
CA ILE A 290 -19.19 14.02 6.78
C ILE A 290 -18.56 14.46 8.11
N SER A 291 -19.03 15.55 8.72
CA SER A 291 -18.51 16.05 9.99
C SER A 291 -18.88 15.14 11.15
N ILE A 292 -20.09 14.61 11.17
CA ILE A 292 -20.57 13.68 12.20
C ILE A 292 -19.81 12.35 12.10
N VAL A 293 -19.69 11.80 10.90
CA VAL A 293 -18.94 10.55 10.66
C VAL A 293 -17.46 10.73 11.01
N LYS A 294 -16.87 11.90 10.72
CA LYS A 294 -15.49 12.20 11.12
C LYS A 294 -15.33 12.16 12.64
N ALA A 295 -16.27 12.72 13.40
CA ALA A 295 -16.25 12.68 14.85
C ALA A 295 -16.36 11.24 15.39
N PHE A 296 -17.23 10.39 14.81
CA PHE A 296 -17.32 8.98 15.17
C PHE A 296 -16.04 8.20 14.86
N VAL A 297 -15.46 8.43 13.68
CA VAL A 297 -14.19 7.81 13.26
C VAL A 297 -13.05 8.22 14.21
N ASP A 298 -12.93 9.50 14.55
CA ASP A 298 -11.89 9.97 15.48
C ASP A 298 -12.07 9.36 16.88
N SER A 299 -13.31 9.28 17.35
CA SER A 299 -13.62 8.62 18.63
C SER A 299 -13.23 7.13 18.58
N ALA A 300 -13.55 6.43 17.49
CA ALA A 300 -13.20 5.02 17.33
C ALA A 300 -11.68 4.81 17.34
N MET A 301 -10.94 5.69 16.67
CA MET A 301 -9.47 5.61 16.62
C MET A 301 -8.81 5.92 17.98
N GLN A 302 -9.42 6.78 18.80
CA GLN A 302 -8.95 7.06 20.16
C GLN A 302 -9.25 5.94 21.14
N LEU A 303 -10.44 5.33 21.04
CA LEU A 303 -10.88 4.24 21.93
C LEU A 303 -10.13 2.93 21.64
N GLY A 304 -9.90 2.62 20.37
CA GLY A 304 -9.40 1.31 19.98
C GLY A 304 -10.41 0.18 20.18
N LEU A 305 -10.02 -1.04 19.79
CA LEU A 305 -10.84 -2.24 20.01
C LEU A 305 -10.71 -2.71 21.47
N PRO A 306 -11.81 -3.21 22.07
CA PRO A 306 -13.11 -3.53 21.47
C PRO A 306 -14.12 -2.39 21.40
N GLU A 307 -13.89 -1.24 22.05
CA GLU A 307 -14.86 -0.15 22.20
C GLU A 307 -15.10 0.63 20.90
N ALA A 308 -14.14 0.67 19.99
CA ALA A 308 -14.25 1.33 18.67
C ALA A 308 -15.49 0.91 17.88
N ARG A 309 -16.02 -0.31 18.12
CA ARG A 309 -17.23 -0.82 17.46
C ARG A 309 -18.46 0.04 17.72
N ILE A 310 -18.52 0.74 18.88
CA ILE A 310 -19.69 1.53 19.28
C ILE A 310 -19.85 2.76 18.37
N PRO A 311 -18.91 3.71 18.32
CA PRO A 311 -19.03 4.87 17.43
C PRO A 311 -19.02 4.47 15.94
N LEU A 312 -18.37 3.39 15.53
CA LEU A 312 -18.44 2.90 14.17
C LEU A 312 -19.83 2.37 13.81
N GLY A 313 -20.51 1.69 14.74
CA GLY A 313 -21.91 1.26 14.57
C GLY A 313 -22.85 2.44 14.37
N ASP A 314 -22.72 3.49 15.19
CA ASP A 314 -23.52 4.72 15.05
C ASP A 314 -23.29 5.39 13.69
N ALA A 315 -22.05 5.48 13.23
CA ALA A 315 -21.71 6.03 11.92
C ALA A 315 -22.35 5.24 10.76
N ILE A 316 -22.36 3.91 10.85
CA ILE A 316 -22.91 3.03 9.81
C ILE A 316 -24.43 3.19 9.74
N VAL A 317 -25.12 3.16 10.89
CA VAL A 317 -26.57 3.32 10.94
C VAL A 317 -26.96 4.71 10.44
N LEU A 318 -26.27 5.77 10.88
CA LEU A 318 -26.48 7.13 10.38
C LEU A 318 -26.40 7.19 8.86
N LEU A 319 -25.33 6.62 8.27
CA LEU A 319 -25.14 6.64 6.82
C LEU A 319 -26.17 5.80 6.09
N ALA A 320 -26.52 4.62 6.60
CA ALA A 320 -27.50 3.74 5.97
C ALA A 320 -28.90 4.39 5.94
N THR A 321 -29.29 5.10 6.99
CA THR A 321 -30.62 5.72 7.16
C THR A 321 -30.70 7.16 6.60
N SER A 322 -29.57 7.78 6.23
CA SER A 322 -29.56 9.15 5.66
C SER A 322 -30.09 9.18 4.22
N PRO A 323 -30.65 10.30 3.75
CA PRO A 323 -30.94 10.50 2.34
C PRO A 323 -29.65 10.45 1.51
N LYS A 324 -29.76 10.08 0.24
CA LYS A 324 -28.63 9.83 -0.66
C LYS A 324 -28.58 10.81 -1.81
N SER A 325 -27.39 11.33 -2.14
CA SER A 325 -27.12 12.10 -3.37
C SER A 325 -25.64 11.98 -3.74
N ASN A 326 -25.37 11.50 -4.93
CA ASN A 326 -24.04 11.44 -5.51
C ASN A 326 -23.80 12.54 -6.56
N SER A 327 -24.67 13.55 -6.65
CA SER A 327 -24.62 14.57 -7.71
C SER A 327 -23.30 15.33 -7.76
N ALA A 328 -22.73 15.70 -6.61
CA ALA A 328 -21.46 16.42 -6.57
C ALA A 328 -20.28 15.53 -6.99
N TYR A 329 -20.29 14.24 -6.63
CA TYR A 329 -19.30 13.27 -7.07
C TYR A 329 -19.32 13.09 -8.58
N LEU A 330 -20.51 12.85 -9.18
CA LEU A 330 -20.67 12.70 -10.62
C LEU A 330 -20.25 13.96 -11.38
N ALA A 331 -20.61 15.15 -10.86
CA ALA A 331 -20.21 16.43 -11.45
C ALA A 331 -18.68 16.60 -11.49
N MET A 332 -17.98 16.20 -10.43
CA MET A 332 -16.52 16.24 -10.38
C MET A 332 -15.89 15.24 -11.33
N ASP A 333 -16.43 14.02 -11.43
CA ASP A 333 -15.92 12.98 -12.33
C ASP A 333 -16.09 13.39 -13.79
N GLU A 334 -17.22 14.00 -14.17
CA GLU A 334 -17.46 14.53 -15.51
C GLU A 334 -16.48 15.65 -15.85
N ALA A 335 -16.26 16.58 -14.92
CA ALA A 335 -15.30 17.66 -15.10
C ALA A 335 -13.86 17.11 -15.27
N LEU A 336 -13.47 16.11 -14.48
CA LEU A 336 -12.17 15.44 -14.60
C LEU A 336 -12.02 14.70 -15.93
N ALA A 337 -13.10 14.07 -16.41
CA ALA A 337 -13.11 13.40 -17.72
C ALA A 337 -12.88 14.41 -18.85
N ASP A 338 -13.55 15.55 -18.83
CA ASP A 338 -13.34 16.61 -19.80
C ASP A 338 -11.87 17.11 -19.81
N VAL A 339 -11.29 17.36 -18.64
CA VAL A 339 -9.88 17.76 -18.52
C VAL A 339 -8.93 16.70 -19.09
N ARG A 340 -9.14 15.42 -18.77
CA ARG A 340 -8.33 14.30 -19.29
C ARG A 340 -8.44 14.12 -20.80
N ASN A 341 -9.58 14.48 -21.37
CA ASN A 341 -9.83 14.48 -22.81
C ASN A 341 -9.34 15.75 -23.55
N GLY A 342 -8.64 16.63 -22.83
CA GLY A 342 -8.08 17.86 -23.39
C GLY A 342 -9.05 19.02 -23.50
N ALA A 343 -10.26 18.91 -22.96
CA ALA A 343 -11.24 20.00 -22.94
C ALA A 343 -10.94 21.00 -21.80
N THR A 344 -9.73 21.58 -21.82
CA THR A 344 -9.28 22.51 -20.77
C THR A 344 -9.57 23.97 -21.12
N GLY A 345 -9.27 24.38 -22.39
CA GLY A 345 -9.41 25.77 -22.85
C GLY A 345 -8.58 26.80 -22.08
N ASP A 346 -8.55 28.02 -22.61
CA ASP A 346 -7.94 29.16 -21.93
C ASP A 346 -8.90 29.82 -20.95
N PHE A 347 -8.40 30.35 -19.87
CA PHE A 347 -9.18 31.09 -18.89
C PHE A 347 -9.75 32.35 -19.54
N PRO A 348 -11.06 32.68 -19.36
CA PRO A 348 -11.61 33.97 -19.75
C PRO A 348 -10.75 35.14 -19.22
N ARG A 349 -10.47 36.12 -20.04
CA ARG A 349 -9.52 37.20 -19.72
C ARG A 349 -9.84 37.90 -18.38
N HIS A 350 -11.10 38.12 -18.06
CA HIS A 350 -11.54 38.78 -16.83
C HIS A 350 -11.33 37.91 -15.55
N LEU A 351 -11.07 36.61 -15.69
CA LEU A 351 -10.78 35.72 -14.57
C LEU A 351 -9.27 35.57 -14.32
N GLN A 352 -8.43 36.08 -15.22
CA GLN A 352 -6.98 35.97 -15.07
C GLN A 352 -6.47 36.87 -13.94
N ASN A 353 -5.39 36.46 -13.29
CA ASN A 353 -4.84 37.22 -12.16
C ASN A 353 -4.25 38.56 -12.64
N VAL A 354 -4.73 39.64 -12.07
CA VAL A 354 -4.33 41.00 -12.38
C VAL A 354 -2.84 41.28 -12.14
N HIS A 355 -2.23 40.57 -11.18
CA HIS A 355 -0.80 40.71 -10.85
C HIS A 355 0.10 40.13 -11.95
N MET A 356 -0.42 39.28 -12.82
CA MET A 356 0.31 38.70 -13.95
C MET A 356 0.28 39.61 -15.18
N ASP A 357 -0.49 40.72 -15.16
CA ASP A 357 -0.50 41.69 -16.23
C ASP A 357 0.85 42.45 -16.23
N GLY A 358 1.58 42.36 -17.35
CA GLY A 358 2.86 43.05 -17.54
C GLY A 358 2.75 44.55 -17.32
N ALA A 359 3.89 45.20 -17.08
CA ALA A 359 3.94 46.66 -16.85
C ALA A 359 3.33 47.52 -18.01
N GLU A 360 3.27 46.92 -19.20
CA GLU A 360 2.75 47.60 -20.43
C GLU A 360 1.24 47.57 -20.59
N VAL A 361 0.54 46.77 -19.77
CA VAL A 361 -0.94 46.65 -19.85
C VAL A 361 -1.58 47.88 -19.19
N LYS A 362 -2.18 48.77 -19.99
CA LYS A 362 -2.76 50.05 -19.54
C LYS A 362 -3.90 49.91 -18.52
N VAL A 363 -4.66 48.83 -18.56
CA VAL A 363 -5.78 48.57 -17.62
C VAL A 363 -5.76 47.10 -17.21
N LYS A 364 -5.46 46.86 -15.93
CA LYS A 364 -5.36 45.52 -15.31
C LYS A 364 -6.74 45.04 -14.87
N GLY A 365 -7.00 43.70 -14.97
CA GLY A 365 -8.23 43.11 -14.47
C GLY A 365 -9.52 43.57 -15.12
N GLN A 366 -9.49 43.90 -16.39
CA GLN A 366 -10.65 44.42 -17.11
C GLN A 366 -11.81 43.43 -17.16
N PHE A 367 -13.02 43.97 -16.96
CA PHE A 367 -14.32 43.36 -17.21
C PHE A 367 -14.78 42.32 -16.18
N TYR A 368 -14.03 42.04 -15.09
CA TYR A 368 -14.57 41.22 -14.01
C TYR A 368 -15.65 41.98 -13.22
N LEU A 369 -16.85 41.45 -13.24
CA LEU A 369 -17.97 41.96 -12.43
C LEU A 369 -17.91 41.29 -11.06
N TYR A 370 -17.58 42.07 -10.00
CA TYR A 370 -17.46 41.55 -8.65
C TYR A 370 -18.85 41.28 -8.05
N PRO A 371 -19.24 40.01 -7.79
CA PRO A 371 -20.62 39.67 -7.40
C PRO A 371 -21.12 40.39 -6.14
N HIS A 372 -20.23 40.67 -5.16
CA HIS A 372 -20.64 41.37 -3.94
C HIS A 372 -21.08 42.83 -4.13
N ASN A 373 -20.83 43.41 -5.31
CA ASN A 373 -21.31 44.75 -5.65
C ASN A 373 -22.75 44.73 -6.27
N PHE A 374 -23.33 43.53 -6.40
CA PHE A 374 -24.65 43.34 -7.02
C PHE A 374 -25.68 42.79 -6.03
N PRO A 375 -26.98 43.02 -6.25
CA PRO A 375 -28.05 42.47 -5.42
C PRO A 375 -27.93 40.95 -5.29
N ASN A 376 -28.16 40.43 -4.09
CA ASN A 376 -28.04 39.00 -3.74
C ASN A 376 -26.67 38.40 -4.04
N HIS A 377 -25.61 39.22 -4.15
CA HIS A 377 -24.24 38.79 -4.46
C HIS A 377 -24.17 37.94 -5.74
N TYR A 378 -25.00 38.24 -6.74
CA TYR A 378 -25.12 37.53 -7.99
C TYR A 378 -25.01 38.43 -9.19
N VAL A 379 -24.22 38.03 -10.18
CA VAL A 379 -24.13 38.68 -11.49
C VAL A 379 -23.84 37.64 -12.57
N LYS A 380 -24.56 37.75 -13.69
CA LYS A 380 -24.35 36.80 -14.79
C LYS A 380 -23.13 37.22 -15.58
N GLN A 381 -22.09 36.37 -15.58
CA GLN A 381 -20.91 36.51 -16.43
C GLN A 381 -20.41 35.12 -16.83
N GLN A 382 -19.49 35.05 -17.78
CA GLN A 382 -18.89 33.77 -18.18
C GLN A 382 -17.79 33.38 -17.23
N TYR A 383 -17.79 32.14 -16.78
CA TYR A 383 -16.74 31.57 -15.90
C TYR A 383 -15.97 30.43 -16.58
N LEU A 384 -16.64 29.63 -17.42
CA LEU A 384 -15.99 28.54 -18.14
C LEU A 384 -15.23 29.05 -19.37
N PRO A 385 -14.15 28.34 -19.80
CA PRO A 385 -13.50 28.57 -21.07
C PRO A 385 -14.47 28.53 -22.27
N ASP A 386 -14.12 29.20 -23.35
CA ASP A 386 -14.99 29.33 -24.53
C ASP A 386 -15.36 27.98 -25.15
N ASN A 387 -14.43 27.04 -25.21
CA ASN A 387 -14.63 25.73 -25.81
C ASN A 387 -15.56 24.80 -25.01
N ILE A 388 -15.80 25.10 -23.72
CA ILE A 388 -16.69 24.34 -22.82
C ILE A 388 -17.76 25.23 -22.19
N ARG A 389 -18.01 26.39 -22.76
CA ARG A 389 -18.93 27.41 -22.24
C ARG A 389 -20.33 26.88 -21.93
N SER A 390 -20.82 25.91 -22.69
CA SER A 390 -22.15 25.33 -22.55
C SER A 390 -22.20 24.11 -21.61
N ARG A 391 -21.05 23.71 -21.03
CA ARG A 391 -21.01 22.56 -20.09
C ARG A 391 -21.79 22.88 -18.82
N VAL A 392 -22.51 21.88 -18.34
CA VAL A 392 -23.21 21.87 -17.05
C VAL A 392 -22.81 20.58 -16.36
N TYR A 393 -22.07 20.69 -15.26
CA TYR A 393 -21.64 19.54 -14.48
C TYR A 393 -22.57 19.26 -13.28
N TYR A 394 -23.19 20.34 -12.72
CA TYR A 394 -24.06 20.26 -11.52
C TYR A 394 -25.33 21.05 -11.69
#